data_beef9ece8b01ab8ac248cb50289e67ac
#
_entry.id   beef9ece8b01ab8ac248cb50289e67ac
#
_cell.length_a   1.000
_cell.length_b   1.000
_cell.length_c   1.000
_cell.angle_alpha   90.00
_cell.angle_beta   90.00
_cell.angle_gamma   90.00
#
_symmetry.space_group_name_H-M   'P 1'
#
loop_
_entity.id
_entity.type
_entity.pdbx_description
1 polymer ?
#
loop_
_entity_poly.entity_id
_entity_poly.type
_entity_poly.pdbx_seq_one_letter_code
_entity_poly.pdbx_strand_id
1 'polypeptide(L)'
;MNKLELQKTANEIRKGIVSGVHAAKAGHPGGSLSAADIFTYLYFEEMNVDPKNPKDPDRDRFVLSKGHTAPGLYAALAEKGYFPKEDLLTLRHLGSYLQGHPDMKHIPGVDMFPRTGNLRSSRNGTRCKTAEQSISCLYTSWRW
;
A
#
# COMPACT_ATOMS: atom_id res chain seq x y z
N MET A 1 16.82 7.83 -2.46
CA MET A 1 16.40 9.27 -2.41
C MET A 1 17.07 9.98 -1.25
N ASN A 2 17.25 11.31 -1.29
CA ASN A 2 17.77 12.03 -0.11
C ASN A 2 16.63 12.26 0.93
N LYS A 3 17.01 12.62 2.17
CA LYS A 3 16.06 12.80 3.28
C LYS A 3 14.95 13.82 2.95
N LEU A 4 15.28 14.91 2.27
CA LEU A 4 14.32 15.96 1.94
C LEU A 4 13.32 15.48 0.88
N GLU A 5 13.76 14.69 -0.08
CA GLU A 5 12.90 14.08 -1.09
C GLU A 5 11.90 13.11 -0.46
N LEU A 6 12.39 12.24 0.44
CA LEU A 6 11.50 11.33 1.19
C LEU A 6 10.46 12.09 2.00
N GLN A 7 10.84 13.18 2.67
CA GLN A 7 9.89 14.01 3.42
C GLN A 7 8.85 14.67 2.50
N LYS A 8 9.26 15.15 1.33
CA LYS A 8 8.33 15.71 0.34
C LYS A 8 7.36 14.63 -0.16
N THR A 9 7.87 13.46 -0.52
CA THR A 9 7.05 12.33 -0.98
C THR A 9 6.06 11.89 0.12
N ALA A 10 6.52 11.79 1.37
CA ALA A 10 5.63 11.47 2.49
C ALA A 10 4.51 12.52 2.66
N ASN A 11 4.82 13.79 2.41
CA ASN A 11 3.82 14.84 2.46
C ASN A 11 2.80 14.75 1.31
N GLU A 12 3.24 14.42 0.09
CA GLU A 12 2.33 14.16 -1.03
C GLU A 12 1.42 12.94 -0.76
N ILE A 13 1.96 11.87 -0.18
CA ILE A 13 1.16 10.72 0.27
C ILE A 13 0.11 11.16 1.29
N ARG A 14 0.47 12.00 2.27
CA ARG A 14 -0.50 12.55 3.25
C ARG A 14 -1.61 13.37 2.58
N LYS A 15 -1.27 14.21 1.61
CA LYS A 15 -2.26 14.95 0.82
C LYS A 15 -3.21 14.01 0.08
N GLY A 16 -2.67 12.97 -0.57
CA GLY A 16 -3.46 11.95 -1.24
C GLY A 16 -4.42 11.22 -0.30
N ILE A 17 -3.98 10.87 0.91
CA ILE A 17 -4.81 10.25 1.95
C ILE A 17 -5.98 11.17 2.32
N VAL A 18 -5.69 12.43 2.64
CA VAL A 18 -6.73 13.41 3.06
C VAL A 18 -7.71 13.65 1.93
N SER A 19 -7.24 13.87 0.71
CA SER A 19 -8.08 14.11 -0.46
C SER A 19 -8.99 12.92 -0.77
N GLY A 20 -8.46 11.70 -0.78
CA GLY A 20 -9.23 10.49 -1.04
C GLY A 20 -10.28 10.22 0.04
N VAL A 21 -9.93 10.34 1.32
CA VAL A 21 -10.88 10.16 2.43
C VAL A 21 -11.95 11.25 2.43
N HIS A 22 -11.58 12.49 2.12
CA HIS A 22 -12.53 13.59 2.00
C HIS A 22 -13.53 13.36 0.85
N ALA A 23 -13.04 12.96 -0.33
CA ALA A 23 -13.90 12.66 -1.48
C ALA A 23 -14.85 11.50 -1.19
N ALA A 24 -14.37 10.45 -0.52
CA ALA A 24 -15.16 9.30 -0.13
C ALA A 24 -16.20 9.60 0.97
N LYS A 25 -16.04 10.71 1.70
CA LYS A 25 -16.80 11.05 2.93
C LYS A 25 -16.82 9.91 3.95
N ALA A 26 -15.83 9.00 3.88
CA ALA A 26 -15.73 7.83 4.73
C ALA A 26 -14.29 7.28 4.69
N GLY A 27 -13.80 6.79 5.82
CA GLY A 27 -12.47 6.18 5.91
C GLY A 27 -11.82 6.40 7.27
N HIS A 28 -10.59 5.91 7.40
CA HIS A 28 -9.80 5.96 8.62
C HIS A 28 -8.50 6.76 8.39
N PRO A 29 -8.56 8.11 8.39
CA PRO A 29 -7.38 8.91 8.05
C PRO A 29 -6.24 8.76 9.07
N GLY A 30 -6.54 8.64 10.36
CA GLY A 30 -5.52 8.57 11.42
C GLY A 30 -4.54 7.43 11.23
N GLY A 31 -5.03 6.21 11.01
CA GLY A 31 -4.19 5.04 10.76
C GLY A 31 -3.36 5.17 9.48
N SER A 32 -3.94 5.73 8.43
CA SER A 32 -3.25 5.95 7.15
C SER A 32 -2.16 7.02 7.28
N LEU A 33 -2.46 8.15 7.92
CA LEU A 33 -1.49 9.24 8.13
C LEU A 33 -0.31 8.81 9.00
N SER A 34 -0.56 8.01 10.05
CA SER A 34 0.49 7.49 10.93
C SER A 34 1.46 6.54 10.21
N ALA A 35 1.01 5.87 9.15
CA ALA A 35 1.81 4.94 8.38
C ALA A 35 2.49 5.58 7.14
N ALA A 36 2.22 6.85 6.84
CA ALA A 36 2.68 7.50 5.62
C ALA A 36 4.21 7.47 5.45
N ASP A 37 4.98 7.74 6.52
CA ASP A 37 6.44 7.70 6.45
C ASP A 37 6.97 6.28 6.22
N ILE A 38 6.31 5.28 6.81
CA ILE A 38 6.66 3.86 6.62
C ILE A 38 6.40 3.45 5.18
N PHE A 39 5.23 3.79 4.62
CA PHE A 39 4.94 3.52 3.22
C PHE A 39 5.93 4.22 2.29
N THR A 40 6.29 5.47 2.59
CA THR A 40 7.27 6.21 1.80
C THR A 40 8.61 5.49 1.80
N TYR A 41 9.14 5.17 2.96
CA TYR A 41 10.43 4.50 3.06
C TYR A 41 10.41 3.15 2.34
N LEU A 42 9.39 2.32 2.58
CA LEU A 42 9.29 1.00 1.96
C LEU A 42 9.24 1.07 0.43
N TYR A 43 8.32 1.84 -0.12
CA TYR A 43 8.10 1.87 -1.56
C TYR A 43 9.15 2.66 -2.35
N PHE A 44 9.85 3.59 -1.73
CA PHE A 44 10.79 4.48 -2.43
C PHE A 44 12.26 4.21 -2.14
N GLU A 45 12.59 3.51 -1.05
CA GLU A 45 13.99 3.18 -0.70
C GLU A 45 14.24 1.68 -0.59
N GLU A 46 13.40 0.95 0.14
CA GLU A 46 13.71 -0.41 0.57
C GLU A 46 13.28 -1.48 -0.42
N MET A 47 12.05 -1.41 -0.92
CA MET A 47 11.44 -2.48 -1.71
C MET A 47 11.88 -2.43 -3.18
N ASN A 48 12.24 -3.60 -3.71
CA ASN A 48 12.40 -3.80 -5.15
C ASN A 48 11.03 -3.97 -5.81
N VAL A 49 10.44 -2.86 -6.23
CA VAL A 49 9.13 -2.83 -6.89
C VAL A 49 9.16 -1.87 -8.08
N ASP A 50 8.63 -2.32 -9.22
CA ASP A 50 8.51 -1.55 -10.45
C ASP A 50 7.03 -1.40 -10.86
N PRO A 51 6.50 -0.15 -10.89
CA PRO A 51 5.15 0.10 -11.37
C PRO A 51 4.89 -0.37 -12.80
N LYS A 52 5.93 -0.41 -13.66
CA LYS A 52 5.81 -0.87 -15.05
C LYS A 52 5.69 -2.39 -15.15
N ASN A 53 6.19 -3.13 -14.14
CA ASN A 53 6.09 -4.57 -14.08
C ASN A 53 5.52 -5.06 -12.73
N PRO A 54 4.23 -4.77 -12.44
CA PRO A 54 3.62 -5.08 -11.13
C PRO A 54 3.47 -6.58 -10.85
N LYS A 55 3.67 -7.43 -11.86
CA LYS A 55 3.57 -8.90 -11.76
C LYS A 55 4.91 -9.61 -11.74
N ASP A 56 6.01 -8.88 -11.63
CA ASP A 56 7.34 -9.48 -11.53
C ASP A 56 7.37 -10.55 -10.43
N PRO A 57 7.77 -11.79 -10.71
CA PRO A 57 7.85 -12.86 -9.71
C PRO A 57 8.91 -12.58 -8.65
N ASP A 58 9.95 -11.82 -8.99
CA ASP A 58 11.10 -11.55 -8.12
C ASP A 58 10.96 -10.22 -7.34
N ARG A 59 9.85 -9.49 -7.52
CA ARG A 59 9.59 -8.27 -6.76
C ARG A 59 9.31 -8.55 -5.29
N ASP A 60 9.59 -7.57 -4.45
CA ASP A 60 9.15 -7.59 -3.06
C ASP A 60 7.63 -7.48 -2.95
N ARG A 61 7.07 -8.07 -1.89
CA ARG A 61 5.63 -8.12 -1.66
C ARG A 61 5.28 -7.47 -0.33
N PHE A 62 4.29 -6.62 -0.35
CA PHE A 62 3.81 -5.94 0.85
C PHE A 62 2.37 -6.36 1.18
N VAL A 63 2.16 -6.83 2.40
CA VAL A 63 0.83 -7.20 2.91
C VAL A 63 0.44 -6.28 4.03
N LEU A 64 -0.62 -5.50 3.81
CA LEU A 64 -1.17 -4.57 4.78
C LEU A 64 -2.09 -5.30 5.76
N SER A 65 -1.62 -5.62 6.97
CA SER A 65 -2.42 -6.29 8.00
C SER A 65 -3.63 -5.46 8.44
N LYS A 66 -3.49 -4.13 8.48
CA LYS A 66 -4.57 -3.19 8.78
C LYS A 66 -5.33 -2.80 7.51
N GLY A 67 -6.19 -3.66 6.99
CA GLY A 67 -6.94 -3.40 5.75
C GLY A 67 -7.69 -2.07 5.72
N HIS A 68 -8.11 -1.56 6.87
CA HIS A 68 -8.78 -0.25 6.99
C HIS A 68 -7.85 0.95 6.76
N THR A 69 -6.52 0.77 6.72
CA THR A 69 -5.56 1.81 6.33
C THR A 69 -5.26 1.80 4.82
N ALA A 70 -6.15 1.20 4.04
CA ALA A 70 -6.08 1.17 2.58
C ALA A 70 -5.81 2.55 1.92
N PRO A 71 -6.40 3.67 2.37
CA PRO A 71 -6.11 4.99 1.79
C PRO A 71 -4.62 5.33 1.80
N GLY A 72 -3.89 4.93 2.85
CA GLY A 72 -2.43 5.13 2.93
C GLY A 72 -1.67 4.33 1.90
N LEU A 73 -2.02 3.05 1.73
CA LEU A 73 -1.42 2.19 0.72
C LEU A 73 -1.71 2.70 -0.70
N TYR A 74 -2.96 3.10 -0.96
CA TYR A 74 -3.35 3.61 -2.28
C TYR A 74 -2.61 4.91 -2.62
N ALA A 75 -2.47 5.83 -1.67
CA ALA A 75 -1.72 7.05 -1.88
C ALA A 75 -0.24 6.76 -2.18
N ALA A 76 0.37 5.80 -1.50
CA ALA A 76 1.74 5.39 -1.77
C ALA A 76 1.91 4.74 -3.16
N LEU A 77 0.98 3.87 -3.56
CA LEU A 77 0.98 3.24 -4.88
C LEU A 77 0.77 4.26 -6.01
N ALA A 78 -0.16 5.21 -5.83
CA ALA A 78 -0.39 6.29 -6.79
C ALA A 78 0.85 7.18 -6.92
N GLU A 79 1.48 7.55 -5.80
CA GLU A 79 2.71 8.36 -5.79
C GLU A 79 3.88 7.62 -6.44
N LYS A 80 3.97 6.30 -6.26
CA LYS A 80 4.97 5.45 -6.93
C LYS A 80 4.71 5.31 -8.43
N GLY A 81 3.46 5.52 -8.90
CA GLY A 81 3.08 5.50 -10.31
C GLY A 81 2.40 4.22 -10.79
N TYR A 82 1.80 3.44 -9.90
CA TYR A 82 1.02 2.24 -10.26
C TYR A 82 -0.30 2.59 -10.95
N PHE A 83 -0.88 3.74 -10.63
CA PHE A 83 -2.10 4.28 -11.23
C PHE A 83 -2.16 5.81 -11.05
N PRO A 84 -3.04 6.52 -11.78
CA PRO A 84 -3.16 7.97 -11.70
C PRO A 84 -3.55 8.46 -10.30
N LYS A 85 -2.98 9.58 -9.87
CA LYS A 85 -3.29 10.17 -8.55
C LYS A 85 -4.74 10.64 -8.43
N GLU A 86 -5.33 11.04 -9.54
CA GLU A 86 -6.71 11.49 -9.65
C GLU A 86 -7.70 10.39 -9.24
N ASP A 87 -7.34 9.12 -9.43
CA ASP A 87 -8.17 7.98 -9.07
C ASP A 87 -8.39 7.87 -7.55
N LEU A 88 -7.50 8.47 -6.74
CA LEU A 88 -7.70 8.55 -5.29
C LEU A 88 -9.03 9.23 -4.90
N LEU A 89 -9.54 10.14 -5.74
CA LEU A 89 -10.81 10.82 -5.52
C LEU A 89 -12.02 9.90 -5.76
N THR A 90 -11.81 8.75 -6.39
CA THR A 90 -12.87 7.75 -6.60
C THR A 90 -12.95 6.70 -5.47
N LEU A 91 -12.16 6.88 -4.40
CA LEU A 91 -12.11 5.96 -3.27
C LEU A 91 -13.52 5.60 -2.78
N ARG A 92 -13.83 4.30 -2.72
CA ARG A 92 -15.11 3.73 -2.27
C ARG A 92 -16.35 4.16 -3.07
N HIS A 93 -16.19 4.82 -4.21
CA HIS A 93 -17.32 5.08 -5.09
C HIS A 93 -17.77 3.78 -5.78
N LEU A 94 -19.04 3.72 -6.12
CA LEU A 94 -19.59 2.58 -6.86
C LEU A 94 -18.89 2.47 -8.22
N GLY A 95 -18.38 1.28 -8.53
CA GLY A 95 -17.64 1.01 -9.76
C GLY A 95 -16.14 1.36 -9.72
N SER A 96 -15.65 2.03 -8.66
CA SER A 96 -14.22 2.24 -8.49
C SER A 96 -13.53 0.94 -8.09
N TYR A 97 -12.29 0.74 -8.57
CA TYR A 97 -11.45 -0.37 -8.09
C TYR A 97 -10.80 -0.08 -6.73
N LEU A 98 -10.76 1.19 -6.29
CA LEU A 98 -10.23 1.61 -4.99
C LEU A 98 -11.28 1.45 -3.88
N GLN A 99 -11.43 0.23 -3.41
CA GLN A 99 -12.40 -0.10 -2.37
C GLN A 99 -11.85 0.11 -0.95
N GLY A 100 -12.71 -0.01 0.07
CA GLY A 100 -12.33 0.21 1.47
C GLY A 100 -11.27 -0.76 2.01
N HIS A 101 -11.09 -1.91 1.36
CA HIS A 101 -10.01 -2.87 1.63
C HIS A 101 -9.30 -3.19 0.32
N PRO A 102 -7.97 -3.29 0.33
CA PRO A 102 -7.20 -3.55 -0.89
C PRO A 102 -7.49 -4.95 -1.45
N ASP A 103 -7.57 -5.04 -2.77
CA ASP A 103 -7.78 -6.31 -3.48
C ASP A 103 -6.74 -6.47 -4.61
N MET A 104 -5.91 -7.51 -4.50
CA MET A 104 -4.87 -7.83 -5.47
C MET A 104 -5.41 -8.16 -6.88
N LYS A 105 -6.71 -8.49 -7.01
CA LYS A 105 -7.31 -8.78 -8.31
C LYS A 105 -7.56 -7.53 -9.14
N HIS A 106 -7.76 -6.40 -8.48
CA HIS A 106 -8.21 -5.16 -9.13
C HIS A 106 -7.16 -4.05 -9.09
N ILE A 107 -6.22 -4.11 -8.13
CA ILE A 107 -5.28 -3.00 -7.89
C ILE A 107 -3.85 -3.49 -8.13
N PRO A 108 -3.13 -2.93 -9.11
CA PRO A 108 -1.74 -3.27 -9.35
C PRO A 108 -0.87 -2.89 -8.14
N GLY A 109 0.08 -3.77 -7.80
CA GLY A 109 0.98 -3.55 -6.65
C GLY A 109 0.40 -3.96 -5.29
N VAL A 110 -0.85 -4.43 -5.22
CA VAL A 110 -1.45 -4.99 -4.01
C VAL A 110 -1.26 -6.50 -3.97
N ASP A 111 -0.88 -7.04 -2.81
CA ASP A 111 -0.57 -8.47 -2.60
C ASP A 111 -1.54 -9.16 -1.63
N MET A 112 -2.72 -8.64 -1.44
CA MET A 112 -3.68 -9.16 -0.46
C MET A 112 -5.11 -9.28 -1.01
N PHE A 113 -5.89 -10.17 -0.40
CA PHE A 113 -7.31 -10.30 -0.67
C PHE A 113 -8.16 -9.51 0.35
N PRO A 114 -9.36 -9.02 -0.02
CA PRO A 114 -10.19 -8.15 0.83
C PRO A 114 -10.60 -8.75 2.18
N ARG A 115 -10.53 -10.07 2.33
CA ARG A 115 -11.09 -10.81 3.47
C ARG A 115 -10.06 -11.32 4.49
N THR A 116 -8.79 -11.12 4.29
CA THR A 116 -7.78 -11.70 5.18
C THR A 116 -7.21 -10.68 6.14
N GLY A 117 -8.01 -10.30 7.13
CA GLY A 117 -7.46 -9.80 8.41
C GLY A 117 -6.72 -10.90 9.19
N ASN A 118 -6.67 -12.12 8.66
CA ASN A 118 -5.83 -13.22 9.12
C ASN A 118 -4.95 -13.65 7.98
N LEU A 119 -3.66 -13.48 8.14
CA LEU A 119 -2.62 -14.14 7.37
C LEU A 119 -2.75 -15.67 7.51
N ARG A 120 -3.69 -16.27 6.83
CA ARG A 120 -3.49 -17.61 6.37
C ARG A 120 -2.59 -17.48 5.15
N SER A 121 -1.29 -17.69 5.37
CA SER A 121 -0.35 -18.07 4.33
C SER A 121 -1.12 -18.82 3.24
N SER A 122 -1.27 -18.21 2.07
CA SER A 122 -1.74 -18.96 0.92
C SER A 122 -0.68 -20.03 0.72
N ARG A 123 -1.07 -21.29 0.86
CA ARG A 123 -0.22 -22.48 0.66
C ARG A 123 0.18 -22.68 -0.80
N ASN A 124 0.19 -21.66 -1.58
CA ASN A 124 0.73 -21.68 -2.93
C ASN A 124 2.13 -21.08 -2.89
N GLY A 125 3.06 -21.94 -2.45
CA GLY A 125 4.41 -22.12 -2.99
C GLY A 125 5.31 -20.92 -3.27
N THR A 126 5.00 -19.71 -2.84
CA THR A 126 5.96 -18.62 -2.85
C THR A 126 6.72 -18.69 -1.52
N ARG A 127 7.77 -19.45 -1.53
CA ARG A 127 8.76 -19.57 -0.48
C ARG A 127 9.29 -18.16 -0.20
N CYS A 128 8.92 -17.57 0.92
CA CYS A 128 9.67 -16.48 1.52
C CYS A 128 11.11 -16.98 1.64
N LYS A 129 12.02 -16.49 0.80
CA LYS A 129 13.43 -16.81 0.91
C LYS A 129 13.89 -16.33 2.27
N THR A 130 14.41 -17.24 3.07
CA THR A 130 14.92 -17.06 4.42
C THR A 130 15.84 -15.85 4.53
N ALA A 131 15.63 -15.14 5.58
CA ALA A 131 16.31 -14.13 6.42
C ALA A 131 17.70 -13.57 6.07
N GLU A 132 18.34 -13.92 5.01
CA GLU A 132 19.65 -13.34 4.63
C GLU A 132 19.60 -12.36 3.45
N GLN A 133 18.48 -12.18 2.77
CA GLN A 133 18.40 -11.32 1.59
C GLN A 133 17.20 -10.39 1.48
N SER A 134 16.28 -10.31 2.41
CA SER A 134 15.30 -9.23 2.33
C SER A 134 14.48 -9.07 3.62
N ILE A 135 14.51 -7.89 4.14
CA ILE A 135 13.57 -7.32 5.10
C ILE A 135 12.21 -7.13 4.41
N SER A 136 11.68 -8.13 3.77
CA SER A 136 10.50 -7.98 2.92
C SER A 136 9.21 -8.50 3.51
N CYS A 137 9.20 -8.86 4.79
CA CYS A 137 7.98 -9.19 5.52
C CYS A 137 7.88 -8.33 6.77
N LEU A 138 7.72 -7.02 6.60
CA LEU A 138 7.40 -6.13 7.72
C LEU A 138 5.97 -6.36 8.16
N TYR A 139 5.86 -7.20 9.18
CA TYR A 139 4.64 -7.47 9.92
C TYR A 139 4.35 -6.29 10.84
N THR A 140 3.57 -5.33 10.41
CA THR A 140 3.05 -4.32 11.34
C THR A 140 1.81 -4.85 12.04
N SER A 141 2.01 -5.77 12.99
CA SER A 141 0.97 -6.13 13.94
C SER A 141 0.99 -5.16 15.10
N TRP A 142 0.26 -4.08 15.01
CA TRP A 142 -0.09 -3.29 16.18
C TRP A 142 -1.39 -3.87 16.73
N ARG A 143 -1.33 -4.47 17.92
CA ARG A 143 -2.51 -4.77 18.71
C ARG A 143 -2.88 -3.50 19.49
N TRP A 144 -4.13 -3.09 19.39
CA TRP A 144 -4.83 -2.29 20.39
C TRP A 144 -5.60 -3.23 21.29
#